data_06059ef40d97d9a6ca5b916a459448e7
#
_entry.id   06059ef40d97d9a6ca5b916a459448e7
#
_cell.length_a   1.000
_cell.length_b   1.000
_cell.length_c   1.000
_cell.angle_alpha   90.00
_cell.angle_beta   90.00
_cell.angle_gamma   90.00
#
_symmetry.space_group_name_H-M   'P 1'
#
loop_
_entity.id
_entity.type
_entity.pdbx_description
1 polymer ?
#
loop_
_entity_poly.entity_id
_entity_poly.type
_entity_poly.pdbx_seq_one_letter_code
_entity_poly.pdbx_strand_id
1 'polypeptide(L)'
;ERSAVHTIDEGTPATLRTDAGHVVADHVILAFNGYLGGLNRRVAARVMPINNFIAATEPLGDRIAEVLPRDVAVADSRFVVNYFRLSGDGRLLFGGGESYGYRFPSDISAKVRKPMSVVFPALKDVKIDYAWGGTLAITMKRLPYMMRENNILSASGYSGHGVGTATHAGQLMARAIQGDGDGFDTLAALPNTPFPGGPAVRSPLLVLAMSWYALRDRVGL
;
A
#
# COMPACT_ATOMS: atom_id res chain seq x y z
N GLU A 1 -5.45 22.07 -2.32
CA GLU A 1 -6.40 20.95 -2.23
C GLU A 1 -7.28 20.90 -3.48
N ARG A 2 -7.80 19.70 -3.84
CA ARG A 2 -8.64 19.49 -5.03
C ARG A 2 -7.98 19.94 -6.35
N SER A 3 -6.65 19.86 -6.41
CA SER A 3 -5.85 20.27 -7.56
C SER A 3 -5.01 19.09 -7.99
N ALA A 4 -5.57 18.23 -8.86
CA ALA A 4 -4.84 17.10 -9.40
C ALA A 4 -3.71 17.60 -10.31
N VAL A 5 -2.50 17.07 -10.12
CA VAL A 5 -1.36 17.32 -11.02
C VAL A 5 -1.43 16.30 -12.15
N HIS A 6 -1.46 16.78 -13.39
CA HIS A 6 -1.55 15.94 -14.60
C HIS A 6 -0.20 15.71 -15.25
N THR A 7 0.67 16.73 -15.20
CA THR A 7 2.03 16.63 -15.74
C THR A 7 3.01 17.38 -14.84
N ILE A 8 4.25 16.92 -14.90
CA ILE A 8 5.40 17.57 -14.30
C ILE A 8 6.38 17.84 -15.45
N ASP A 9 6.58 19.12 -15.75
CA ASP A 9 7.63 19.55 -16.67
C ASP A 9 8.91 19.64 -15.83
N GLU A 10 9.83 18.73 -16.10
CA GLU A 10 11.11 18.66 -15.40
C GLU A 10 11.97 19.89 -15.71
N GLY A 11 12.70 20.36 -14.71
CA GLY A 11 13.58 21.53 -14.82
C GLY A 11 13.94 22.03 -13.44
N THR A 12 14.81 23.05 -13.38
CA THR A 12 15.17 23.74 -12.14
C THR A 12 14.92 25.23 -12.36
N PRO A 13 13.76 25.75 -11.94
CA PRO A 13 12.65 25.08 -11.21
C PRO A 13 11.80 24.14 -12.08
N ALA A 14 11.08 23.19 -11.47
CA ALA A 14 10.09 22.33 -12.13
C ALA A 14 8.72 23.01 -12.20
N THR A 15 7.90 22.65 -13.20
CA THR A 15 6.53 23.15 -13.34
C THR A 15 5.53 22.00 -13.24
N LEU A 16 4.59 22.10 -12.29
CA LEU A 16 3.51 21.14 -12.09
C LEU A 16 2.21 21.73 -12.66
N ARG A 17 1.54 21.00 -13.57
CA ARG A 17 0.31 21.48 -14.21
C ARG A 17 -0.92 20.83 -13.62
N THR A 18 -1.94 21.64 -13.39
CA THR A 18 -3.28 21.25 -12.93
C THR A 18 -4.34 21.83 -13.88
N ASP A 19 -5.60 21.44 -13.70
CA ASP A 19 -6.71 22.01 -14.49
C ASP A 19 -6.89 23.53 -14.28
N ALA A 20 -6.56 24.03 -13.08
CA ALA A 20 -6.77 25.42 -12.69
C ALA A 20 -5.54 26.33 -12.87
N GLY A 21 -4.38 25.77 -13.26
CA GLY A 21 -3.15 26.55 -13.43
C GLY A 21 -1.90 25.69 -13.24
N HIS A 22 -0.81 26.33 -12.82
CA HIS A 22 0.46 25.63 -12.60
C HIS A 22 1.17 26.14 -11.35
N VAL A 23 2.06 25.29 -10.82
CA VAL A 23 2.95 25.60 -9.71
C VAL A 23 4.38 25.47 -10.19
N VAL A 24 5.21 26.46 -9.94
CA VAL A 24 6.66 26.43 -10.16
C VAL A 24 7.36 26.20 -8.85
N ALA A 25 8.25 25.21 -8.76
CA ALA A 25 8.90 24.82 -7.52
C ALA A 25 10.35 24.40 -7.74
N ASP A 26 11.22 24.80 -6.81
CA ASP A 26 12.64 24.40 -6.82
C ASP A 26 12.81 22.91 -6.53
N HIS A 27 11.92 22.34 -5.71
CA HIS A 27 11.91 20.92 -5.37
C HIS A 27 10.50 20.35 -5.44
N VAL A 28 10.40 19.09 -5.89
CA VAL A 28 9.15 18.34 -5.99
C VAL A 28 9.27 17.02 -5.22
N ILE A 29 8.32 16.73 -4.34
CA ILE A 29 8.23 15.46 -3.64
C ILE A 29 7.00 14.68 -4.14
N LEU A 30 7.23 13.48 -4.70
CA LEU A 30 6.17 12.57 -5.11
C LEU A 30 5.84 11.62 -3.95
N ALA A 31 4.81 11.95 -3.17
CA ALA A 31 4.37 11.23 -1.98
C ALA A 31 3.06 10.43 -2.21
N PHE A 32 2.81 9.99 -3.43
CA PHE A 32 1.54 9.37 -3.84
C PHE A 32 1.41 7.89 -3.48
N ASN A 33 2.54 7.20 -3.20
CA ASN A 33 2.58 5.76 -2.96
C ASN A 33 1.81 4.97 -4.06
N GLY A 34 0.74 4.24 -3.72
CA GLY A 34 -0.05 3.45 -4.67
C GLY A 34 -0.91 4.27 -5.64
N TYR A 35 -1.07 5.58 -5.42
CA TYR A 35 -1.96 6.44 -6.19
C TYR A 35 -1.26 7.28 -7.28
N LEU A 36 0.04 7.07 -7.50
CA LEU A 36 0.82 7.88 -8.45
C LEU A 36 0.30 7.80 -9.91
N GLY A 37 -0.31 6.70 -10.29
CA GLY A 37 -0.74 6.47 -11.68
C GLY A 37 0.43 6.47 -12.65
N GLY A 38 0.31 7.25 -13.72
CA GLY A 38 1.33 7.42 -14.76
C GLY A 38 2.18 8.70 -14.64
N LEU A 39 2.00 9.48 -13.58
CA LEU A 39 2.62 10.81 -13.43
C LEU A 39 4.16 10.79 -13.50
N ASN A 40 4.79 9.73 -12.99
CA ASN A 40 6.21 9.47 -13.18
C ASN A 40 6.42 8.02 -13.64
N ARG A 41 6.93 7.83 -14.87
CA ARG A 41 7.08 6.52 -15.50
C ARG A 41 8.11 5.63 -14.77
N ARG A 42 9.15 6.22 -14.21
CA ARG A 42 10.22 5.50 -13.51
C ARG A 42 9.72 4.87 -12.23
N VAL A 43 8.96 5.61 -11.44
CA VAL A 43 8.29 5.10 -10.23
C VAL A 43 7.19 4.11 -10.63
N ALA A 44 6.34 4.47 -11.59
CA ALA A 44 5.25 3.62 -12.07
C ALA A 44 5.72 2.25 -12.56
N ALA A 45 6.92 2.13 -13.15
CA ALA A 45 7.46 0.86 -13.59
C ALA A 45 7.88 -0.07 -12.43
N ARG A 46 8.09 0.44 -11.22
CA ARG A 46 8.64 -0.29 -10.06
C ARG A 46 7.65 -0.50 -8.93
N VAL A 47 6.51 0.15 -9.01
CA VAL A 47 5.50 0.14 -7.96
C VAL A 47 4.19 -0.42 -8.51
N MET A 48 3.65 -1.45 -7.86
CA MET A 48 2.39 -2.09 -8.20
C MET A 48 1.30 -1.64 -7.23
N PRO A 49 0.21 -0.99 -7.69
CA PRO A 49 -0.94 -0.71 -6.85
C PRO A 49 -1.74 -1.98 -6.58
N ILE A 50 -2.01 -2.26 -5.31
CA ILE A 50 -2.83 -3.39 -4.85
C ILE A 50 -3.79 -2.88 -3.79
N ASN A 51 -5.09 -3.13 -3.96
CA ASN A 51 -6.06 -2.78 -2.95
C ASN A 51 -6.07 -3.82 -1.83
N ASN A 52 -6.09 -3.34 -0.62
CA ASN A 52 -6.18 -4.14 0.59
C ASN A 52 -7.35 -3.63 1.45
N PHE A 53 -7.97 -4.52 2.21
CA PHE A 53 -9.22 -4.24 2.89
C PHE A 53 -9.16 -4.62 4.36
N ILE A 54 -9.87 -3.85 5.18
CA ILE A 54 -10.03 -4.10 6.62
C ILE A 54 -11.52 -4.02 6.95
N ALA A 55 -11.96 -4.87 7.86
CA ALA A 55 -13.26 -4.77 8.51
C ALA A 55 -13.08 -4.67 10.02
N ALA A 56 -13.99 -3.94 10.67
CA ALA A 56 -14.14 -3.87 12.10
C ALA A 56 -15.50 -4.47 12.48
N THR A 57 -15.49 -5.47 13.35
CA THR A 57 -16.74 -6.06 13.88
C THR A 57 -17.47 -5.09 14.83
N GLU A 58 -18.67 -5.41 15.23
CA GLU A 58 -19.24 -4.88 16.47
C GLU A 58 -18.32 -5.23 17.66
N PRO A 59 -18.41 -4.53 18.81
CA PRO A 59 -17.70 -4.91 20.02
C PRO A 59 -18.04 -6.35 20.44
N LEU A 60 -17.00 -7.16 20.69
CA LEU A 60 -17.18 -8.60 20.94
C LEU A 60 -17.56 -8.94 22.40
N GLY A 61 -17.38 -7.99 23.34
CA GLY A 61 -17.64 -8.24 24.76
C GLY A 61 -16.87 -9.43 25.28
N ASP A 62 -17.55 -10.36 25.96
CA ASP A 62 -16.93 -11.55 26.55
C ASP A 62 -16.31 -12.52 25.52
N ARG A 63 -16.69 -12.41 24.25
CA ARG A 63 -16.14 -13.23 23.16
C ARG A 63 -14.70 -12.86 22.77
N ILE A 64 -14.15 -11.78 23.30
CA ILE A 64 -12.75 -11.38 23.05
C ILE A 64 -11.77 -12.50 23.40
N ALA A 65 -11.99 -13.16 24.54
CA ALA A 65 -11.11 -14.24 25.01
C ALA A 65 -11.09 -15.47 24.08
N GLU A 66 -12.17 -15.71 23.33
CA GLU A 66 -12.27 -16.80 22.35
C GLU A 66 -11.50 -16.48 21.06
N VAL A 67 -11.27 -15.19 20.76
CA VAL A 67 -10.65 -14.72 19.53
C VAL A 67 -9.17 -14.44 19.72
N LEU A 68 -8.84 -13.57 20.68
CA LEU A 68 -7.49 -13.18 21.03
C LEU A 68 -7.36 -13.04 22.54
N PRO A 69 -6.83 -14.07 23.25
CA PRO A 69 -6.69 -14.03 24.71
C PRO A 69 -5.65 -13.03 25.21
N ARG A 70 -4.88 -12.42 24.29
CA ARG A 70 -3.89 -11.37 24.57
C ARG A 70 -4.07 -10.21 23.58
N ASP A 71 -3.84 -8.99 24.05
CA ASP A 71 -3.82 -7.81 23.16
C ASP A 71 -2.52 -7.80 22.34
N VAL A 72 -2.55 -8.52 21.23
CA VAL A 72 -1.43 -8.63 20.27
C VAL A 72 -1.92 -8.35 18.84
N ALA A 73 -1.03 -7.83 18.02
CA ALA A 73 -1.24 -7.79 16.58
C ALA A 73 -0.69 -9.08 15.96
N VAL A 74 -1.48 -9.74 15.12
CA VAL A 74 -1.14 -11.01 14.47
C VAL A 74 -1.13 -10.81 12.96
N ALA A 75 -0.16 -11.42 12.30
CA ALA A 75 -0.12 -11.59 10.84
C ALA A 75 0.22 -13.05 10.54
N ASP A 76 -0.49 -13.68 9.59
CA ASP A 76 -0.21 -15.04 9.16
C ASP A 76 0.93 -15.10 8.12
N SER A 77 1.36 -16.30 7.77
CA SER A 77 2.45 -16.55 6.81
C SER A 77 1.97 -16.74 5.36
N ARG A 78 0.69 -16.50 5.07
CA ARG A 78 0.14 -16.63 3.72
C ARG A 78 0.73 -15.58 2.80
N PHE A 79 0.72 -15.85 1.51
CA PHE A 79 1.16 -14.86 0.52
C PHE A 79 0.24 -13.63 0.51
N VAL A 80 -1.08 -13.85 0.53
CA VAL A 80 -2.09 -12.83 0.84
C VAL A 80 -2.33 -12.87 2.35
N VAL A 81 -1.59 -12.06 3.07
CA VAL A 81 -1.53 -12.05 4.54
C VAL A 81 -2.90 -11.70 5.13
N ASN A 82 -3.40 -12.53 6.04
CA ASN A 82 -4.42 -12.10 6.99
C ASN A 82 -3.73 -11.48 8.21
N TYR A 83 -4.20 -10.33 8.63
CA TYR A 83 -3.68 -9.65 9.82
C TYR A 83 -4.83 -9.12 10.65
N PHE A 84 -4.68 -9.20 11.96
CA PHE A 84 -5.77 -8.84 12.85
C PHE A 84 -5.27 -8.45 14.24
N ARG A 85 -6.07 -7.65 14.92
CA ARG A 85 -5.90 -7.26 16.31
C ARG A 85 -7.24 -6.80 16.90
N LEU A 86 -7.27 -6.61 18.20
CA LEU A 86 -8.38 -5.91 18.86
C LEU A 86 -8.18 -4.39 18.79
N SER A 87 -9.28 -3.66 18.67
CA SER A 87 -9.33 -2.22 18.94
C SER A 87 -9.51 -1.95 20.44
N GLY A 88 -9.26 -0.70 20.86
CA GLY A 88 -9.43 -0.31 22.26
C GLY A 88 -10.85 -0.43 22.81
N ASP A 89 -11.87 -0.47 21.92
CA ASP A 89 -13.29 -0.68 22.26
C ASP A 89 -13.75 -2.14 22.07
N GLY A 90 -12.81 -3.08 21.94
CA GLY A 90 -13.09 -4.51 21.92
C GLY A 90 -13.65 -5.07 20.61
N ARG A 91 -13.41 -4.43 19.47
CA ARG A 91 -13.73 -4.94 18.13
C ARG A 91 -12.59 -5.79 17.59
N LEU A 92 -12.91 -6.80 16.79
CA LEU A 92 -11.90 -7.40 15.93
C LEU A 92 -11.69 -6.53 14.69
N LEU A 93 -10.48 -6.00 14.53
CA LEU A 93 -10.01 -5.42 13.27
C LEU A 93 -9.37 -6.55 12.48
N PHE A 94 -9.94 -6.90 11.33
CA PHE A 94 -9.43 -7.97 10.48
C PHE A 94 -9.10 -7.41 9.10
N GLY A 95 -7.83 -7.51 8.70
CA GLY A 95 -7.36 -7.21 7.37
C GLY A 95 -7.13 -8.49 6.58
N GLY A 96 -7.68 -8.53 5.37
CA GLY A 96 -7.54 -9.68 4.49
C GLY A 96 -8.32 -9.49 3.20
N GLY A 97 -7.89 -10.25 2.22
CA GLY A 97 -8.42 -10.13 0.86
C GLY A 97 -7.80 -8.95 0.12
N GLU A 98 -7.55 -9.16 -1.14
CA GLU A 98 -6.93 -8.18 -2.04
C GLU A 98 -7.74 -8.06 -3.32
N SER A 99 -7.58 -6.94 -4.01
CA SER A 99 -7.98 -6.80 -5.41
C SER A 99 -6.95 -5.98 -6.18
N TYR A 100 -6.85 -6.27 -7.47
CA TYR A 100 -5.81 -5.70 -8.33
C TYR A 100 -6.41 -4.61 -9.21
N GLY A 101 -5.70 -3.48 -9.30
CA GLY A 101 -6.17 -2.28 -9.98
C GLY A 101 -6.72 -1.24 -9.00
N TYR A 102 -7.42 -0.22 -9.52
CA TYR A 102 -7.86 0.93 -8.71
C TYR A 102 -9.34 0.85 -8.29
N ARG A 103 -10.06 -0.21 -8.71
CA ARG A 103 -11.48 -0.35 -8.35
C ARG A 103 -11.63 -1.17 -7.08
N PHE A 104 -12.39 -0.65 -6.14
CA PHE A 104 -12.79 -1.36 -4.94
C PHE A 104 -14.04 -2.20 -5.20
N PRO A 105 -14.20 -3.35 -4.51
CA PRO A 105 -15.44 -4.10 -4.56
C PRO A 105 -16.60 -3.27 -3.99
N SER A 106 -17.80 -3.51 -4.48
CA SER A 106 -19.01 -2.84 -3.98
C SER A 106 -19.33 -3.22 -2.53
N ASP A 107 -18.97 -4.43 -2.11
CA ASP A 107 -19.13 -4.92 -0.74
C ASP A 107 -17.79 -5.40 -0.18
N ILE A 108 -17.14 -4.50 0.54
CA ILE A 108 -15.87 -4.78 1.24
C ILE A 108 -16.12 -5.72 2.42
N SER A 109 -17.24 -5.58 3.13
CA SER A 109 -17.57 -6.41 4.28
C SER A 109 -17.67 -7.87 3.91
N ALA A 110 -18.40 -8.21 2.83
CA ALA A 110 -18.50 -9.57 2.34
C ALA A 110 -17.13 -10.13 1.89
N LYS A 111 -16.28 -9.27 1.28
CA LYS A 111 -14.94 -9.68 0.85
C LYS A 111 -14.05 -10.06 2.03
N VAL A 112 -14.02 -9.25 3.09
CA VAL A 112 -13.19 -9.49 4.29
C VAL A 112 -13.78 -10.61 5.15
N ARG A 113 -15.11 -10.74 5.22
CA ARG A 113 -15.79 -11.81 5.97
C ARG A 113 -15.30 -13.21 5.55
N LYS A 114 -15.03 -13.44 4.27
CA LYS A 114 -14.59 -14.75 3.78
C LYS A 114 -13.32 -15.25 4.48
N PRO A 115 -12.16 -14.56 4.42
CA PRO A 115 -10.96 -14.98 5.13
C PRO A 115 -11.13 -14.92 6.66
N MET A 116 -11.86 -13.93 7.19
CA MET A 116 -12.14 -13.82 8.62
C MET A 116 -12.87 -15.05 9.17
N SER A 117 -13.88 -15.56 8.46
CA SER A 117 -14.63 -16.74 8.88
C SER A 117 -13.83 -18.05 8.79
N VAL A 118 -12.77 -18.07 8.00
CA VAL A 118 -11.83 -19.21 7.97
C VAL A 118 -10.94 -19.20 9.19
N VAL A 119 -10.45 -18.02 9.60
CA VAL A 119 -9.59 -17.87 10.78
C VAL A 119 -10.41 -17.96 12.08
N PHE A 120 -11.59 -17.35 12.11
CA PHE A 120 -12.50 -17.28 13.24
C PHE A 120 -13.90 -17.80 12.87
N PRO A 121 -14.10 -19.13 12.79
CA PRO A 121 -15.41 -19.70 12.43
C PRO A 121 -16.55 -19.30 13.37
N ALA A 122 -16.23 -19.09 14.65
CA ALA A 122 -17.20 -18.61 15.65
C ALA A 122 -17.74 -17.20 15.35
N LEU A 123 -17.02 -16.40 14.55
CA LEU A 123 -17.41 -15.02 14.17
C LEU A 123 -18.04 -14.92 12.78
N LYS A 124 -18.42 -16.04 12.14
CA LYS A 124 -18.98 -16.03 10.78
C LYS A 124 -20.19 -15.10 10.61
N ASP A 125 -21.02 -15.01 11.63
CA ASP A 125 -22.28 -14.24 11.63
C ASP A 125 -22.19 -12.92 12.43
N VAL A 126 -20.97 -12.56 12.94
CA VAL A 126 -20.77 -11.32 13.67
C VAL A 126 -21.08 -10.12 12.77
N LYS A 127 -21.71 -9.09 13.34
CA LYS A 127 -21.97 -7.86 12.62
C LYS A 127 -20.65 -7.14 12.31
N ILE A 128 -20.46 -6.70 11.06
CA ILE A 128 -19.38 -5.80 10.67
C ILE A 128 -19.96 -4.39 10.67
N ASP A 129 -19.45 -3.54 11.56
CA ASP A 129 -19.90 -2.16 11.68
C ASP A 129 -19.18 -1.25 10.70
N TYR A 130 -17.90 -1.52 10.42
CA TYR A 130 -17.09 -0.71 9.50
C TYR A 130 -16.31 -1.60 8.56
N ALA A 131 -16.18 -1.17 7.31
CA ALA A 131 -15.30 -1.80 6.33
C ALA A 131 -14.75 -0.74 5.38
N TRP A 132 -13.45 -0.79 5.13
CA TRP A 132 -12.75 0.18 4.26
C TRP A 132 -11.58 -0.48 3.56
N GLY A 133 -11.01 0.24 2.60
CA GLY A 133 -9.83 -0.20 1.89
C GLY A 133 -8.90 0.95 1.55
N GLY A 134 -7.69 0.59 1.15
CA GLY A 134 -6.69 1.50 0.63
C GLY A 134 -5.84 0.83 -0.43
N THR A 135 -5.21 1.64 -1.28
CA THR A 135 -4.31 1.15 -2.31
C THR A 135 -2.87 1.16 -1.78
N LEU A 136 -2.32 -0.02 -1.59
CA LEU A 136 -0.91 -0.23 -1.27
C LEU A 136 -0.05 -0.04 -2.52
N ALA A 137 1.23 0.20 -2.30
CA ALA A 137 2.26 0.17 -3.32
C ALA A 137 3.25 -0.95 -3.00
N ILE A 138 3.33 -1.95 -3.87
CA ILE A 138 4.19 -3.12 -3.71
C ILE A 138 5.33 -3.04 -4.72
N THR A 139 6.54 -3.32 -4.28
CA THR A 139 7.70 -3.52 -5.15
C THR A 139 8.02 -5.00 -5.33
N MET A 140 8.75 -5.37 -6.36
CA MET A 140 9.14 -6.77 -6.61
C MET A 140 9.87 -7.42 -5.44
N LYS A 141 10.71 -6.67 -4.74
CA LYS A 141 11.50 -7.16 -3.59
C LYS A 141 10.90 -6.80 -2.25
N ARG A 142 9.74 -6.15 -2.22
CA ARG A 142 9.08 -5.61 -1.02
C ARG A 142 9.92 -4.60 -0.22
N LEU A 143 11.02 -4.12 -0.78
CA LEU A 143 11.81 -3.01 -0.24
C LEU A 143 11.23 -1.67 -0.72
N PRO A 144 11.27 -0.61 0.07
CA PRO A 144 10.87 0.72 -0.37
C PRO A 144 11.66 1.14 -1.61
N TYR A 145 11.00 1.84 -2.52
CA TYR A 145 11.66 2.45 -3.67
C TYR A 145 11.80 3.95 -3.45
N MET A 146 13.04 4.40 -3.32
CA MET A 146 13.38 5.81 -3.26
C MET A 146 14.07 6.22 -4.57
N MET A 147 13.71 7.40 -5.08
CA MET A 147 14.21 7.91 -6.36
C MET A 147 14.50 9.40 -6.24
N ARG A 148 15.65 9.78 -6.78
CA ARG A 148 16.00 11.18 -7.06
C ARG A 148 16.19 11.32 -8.58
N GLU A 149 15.55 12.30 -9.15
CA GLU A 149 15.68 12.67 -10.56
C GLU A 149 15.73 14.20 -10.61
N ASN A 150 16.93 14.75 -10.78
CA ASN A 150 17.18 16.18 -10.65
C ASN A 150 16.67 16.71 -9.32
N ASN A 151 15.69 17.65 -9.34
CA ASN A 151 15.05 18.25 -8.17
C ASN A 151 13.76 17.52 -7.75
N ILE A 152 13.46 16.36 -8.34
CA ILE A 152 12.29 15.53 -8.01
C ILE A 152 12.73 14.38 -7.12
N LEU A 153 12.14 14.27 -5.92
CA LEU A 153 12.33 13.15 -5.01
C LEU A 153 11.05 12.33 -4.90
N SER A 154 11.20 11.03 -4.74
CA SER A 154 10.07 10.13 -4.50
C SER A 154 10.44 9.07 -3.48
N ALA A 155 9.46 8.69 -2.65
CA ALA A 155 9.53 7.52 -1.82
C ALA A 155 8.17 6.80 -1.87
N SER A 156 8.17 5.51 -2.22
CA SER A 156 6.96 4.71 -2.34
C SER A 156 7.28 3.21 -2.31
N GLY A 157 6.27 2.37 -2.49
CA GLY A 157 6.50 0.93 -2.52
C GLY A 157 6.77 0.32 -1.15
N TYR A 158 6.10 0.83 -0.12
CA TYR A 158 6.29 0.39 1.26
C TYR A 158 5.75 -1.02 1.55
N SER A 159 5.05 -1.62 0.60
CA SER A 159 4.62 -3.02 0.63
C SER A 159 3.84 -3.42 1.89
N GLY A 160 3.00 -2.51 2.42
CA GLY A 160 2.21 -2.70 3.63
C GLY A 160 2.84 -2.16 4.92
N HIS A 161 4.11 -1.75 4.91
CA HIS A 161 4.85 -1.25 6.08
C HIS A 161 4.99 0.29 6.10
N GLY A 162 4.01 1.01 5.53
CA GLY A 162 4.12 2.44 5.27
C GLY A 162 4.10 3.34 6.50
N VAL A 163 3.45 2.95 7.61
CA VAL A 163 3.24 3.86 8.76
C VAL A 163 4.57 4.43 9.30
N GLY A 164 5.52 3.58 9.65
CA GLY A 164 6.84 4.03 10.10
C GLY A 164 7.76 4.44 8.94
N THR A 165 7.77 3.63 7.88
CA THR A 165 8.71 3.80 6.76
C THR A 165 8.45 5.10 5.98
N ALA A 166 7.18 5.50 5.78
CA ALA A 166 6.86 6.74 5.07
C ALA A 166 7.27 7.98 5.87
N THR A 167 7.09 7.94 7.20
CA THR A 167 7.55 9.03 8.08
C THR A 167 9.07 9.19 8.00
N HIS A 168 9.81 8.08 8.09
CA HIS A 168 11.26 8.11 7.96
C HIS A 168 11.70 8.58 6.57
N ALA A 169 11.08 8.09 5.52
CA ALA A 169 11.37 8.53 4.15
C ALA A 169 11.12 10.03 3.95
N GLY A 170 10.05 10.57 4.56
CA GLY A 170 9.76 12.00 4.56
C GLY A 170 10.88 12.83 5.23
N GLN A 171 11.38 12.36 6.38
CA GLN A 171 12.53 12.99 7.04
C GLN A 171 13.78 12.99 6.18
N LEU A 172 14.08 11.86 5.53
CA LEU A 172 15.24 11.73 4.65
C LEU A 172 15.14 12.65 3.42
N MET A 173 13.95 12.73 2.80
CA MET A 173 13.71 13.65 1.69
C MET A 173 13.86 15.11 2.11
N ALA A 174 13.38 15.50 3.29
CA ALA A 174 13.54 16.86 3.82
C ALA A 174 15.01 17.20 4.05
N ARG A 175 15.78 16.30 4.67
CA ARG A 175 17.23 16.47 4.85
C ARG A 175 17.96 16.58 3.52
N ALA A 176 17.60 15.73 2.56
CA ALA A 176 18.22 15.74 1.23
C ALA A 176 18.01 17.07 0.48
N ILE A 177 16.85 17.71 0.65
CA ILE A 177 16.56 19.05 0.12
C ILE A 177 17.42 20.12 0.84
N GLN A 178 17.71 19.93 2.12
CA GLN A 178 18.55 20.83 2.92
C GLN A 178 20.07 20.61 2.73
N GLY A 179 20.45 19.66 1.84
CA GLY A 179 21.85 19.39 1.54
C GLY A 179 22.47 18.18 2.27
N ASP A 180 21.72 17.53 3.19
CA ASP A 180 22.11 16.27 3.85
C ASP A 180 21.41 15.09 3.16
N GLY A 181 22.03 14.61 2.07
CA GLY A 181 21.47 13.56 1.23
C GLY A 181 21.87 12.13 1.57
N ASP A 182 22.85 11.90 2.43
CA ASP A 182 23.49 10.59 2.63
C ASP A 182 22.51 9.47 2.99
N GLY A 183 21.61 9.74 3.92
CA GLY A 183 20.59 8.77 4.33
C GLY A 183 19.59 8.44 3.22
N PHE A 184 19.15 9.45 2.45
CA PHE A 184 18.28 9.26 1.31
C PHE A 184 18.99 8.44 0.21
N ASP A 185 20.20 8.81 -0.15
CA ASP A 185 20.97 8.18 -1.22
C ASP A 185 21.36 6.73 -0.88
N THR A 186 21.62 6.44 0.39
CA THR A 186 21.83 5.07 0.89
C THR A 186 20.61 4.18 0.62
N LEU A 187 19.38 4.65 0.92
CA LEU A 187 18.18 3.88 0.65
C LEU A 187 17.82 3.87 -0.85
N ALA A 188 18.10 4.93 -1.58
CA ALA A 188 17.89 5.00 -3.03
C ALA A 188 18.80 4.03 -3.80
N ALA A 189 19.96 3.66 -3.24
CA ALA A 189 20.88 2.66 -3.80
C ALA A 189 20.37 1.22 -3.66
N LEU A 190 19.31 0.96 -2.87
CA LEU A 190 18.74 -0.37 -2.75
C LEU A 190 18.23 -0.88 -4.10
N PRO A 191 18.55 -2.14 -4.47
CA PRO A 191 18.20 -2.67 -5.77
C PRO A 191 16.68 -2.83 -5.92
N ASN A 192 16.07 -2.08 -6.83
CA ASN A 192 14.67 -2.13 -7.14
C ASN A 192 14.44 -2.35 -8.63
N THR A 193 14.07 -3.58 -8.99
CA THR A 193 13.87 -4.00 -10.38
C THR A 193 12.48 -3.55 -10.86
N PRO A 194 12.35 -3.00 -12.08
CA PRO A 194 11.05 -2.71 -12.64
C PRO A 194 10.26 -4.01 -12.89
N PHE A 195 8.94 -3.91 -12.81
CA PHE A 195 8.06 -5.01 -13.20
C PHE A 195 8.20 -5.33 -14.70
N PRO A 196 8.21 -6.63 -15.06
CA PRO A 196 8.27 -7.05 -16.47
C PRO A 196 7.16 -6.42 -17.30
N GLY A 197 7.49 -5.93 -18.48
CA GLY A 197 6.55 -5.26 -19.39
C GLY A 197 6.12 -3.85 -18.96
N GLY A 198 6.70 -3.30 -17.89
CA GLY A 198 6.46 -1.94 -17.42
C GLY A 198 5.02 -1.68 -16.96
N PRO A 199 4.58 -0.41 -16.93
CA PRO A 199 3.26 -0.03 -16.39
C PRO A 199 2.06 -0.65 -17.11
N ALA A 200 2.18 -0.95 -18.40
CA ALA A 200 1.07 -1.48 -19.22
C ALA A 200 0.79 -2.97 -18.98
N VAL A 201 1.83 -3.78 -18.78
CA VAL A 201 1.73 -5.24 -18.71
C VAL A 201 1.77 -5.76 -17.27
N ARG A 202 2.25 -4.96 -16.32
CA ARG A 202 2.41 -5.36 -14.91
C ARG A 202 1.12 -5.89 -14.28
N SER A 203 -0.06 -5.26 -14.56
CA SER A 203 -1.33 -5.67 -13.93
C SER A 203 -1.82 -7.04 -14.42
N PRO A 204 -1.85 -7.36 -15.73
CA PRO A 204 -2.16 -8.71 -16.21
C PRO A 204 -1.20 -9.78 -15.67
N LEU A 205 0.11 -9.51 -15.67
CA LEU A 205 1.10 -10.43 -15.13
C LEU A 205 0.94 -10.66 -13.63
N LEU A 206 0.59 -9.61 -12.89
CA LEU A 206 0.29 -9.75 -11.47
C LEU A 206 -0.93 -10.65 -11.24
N VAL A 207 -2.03 -10.45 -11.97
CA VAL A 207 -3.23 -11.29 -11.85
C VAL A 207 -2.88 -12.76 -12.09
N LEU A 208 -2.07 -13.07 -13.09
CA LEU A 208 -1.60 -14.43 -13.36
C LEU A 208 -0.74 -14.98 -12.21
N ALA A 209 0.24 -14.21 -11.73
CA ALA A 209 1.10 -14.61 -10.63
C ALA A 209 0.30 -14.85 -9.34
N MET A 210 -0.62 -13.94 -9.02
CA MET A 210 -1.45 -14.06 -7.81
C MET A 210 -2.44 -15.21 -7.90
N SER A 211 -2.99 -15.50 -9.09
CA SER A 211 -3.82 -16.69 -9.31
C SER A 211 -3.03 -17.98 -9.08
N TRP A 212 -1.77 -18.01 -9.51
CA TRP A 212 -0.85 -19.12 -9.26
C TRP A 212 -0.55 -19.28 -7.75
N TYR A 213 -0.20 -18.22 -7.05
CA TYR A 213 0.06 -18.27 -5.61
C TYR A 213 -1.19 -18.64 -4.80
N ALA A 214 -2.37 -18.13 -5.17
CA ALA A 214 -3.63 -18.52 -4.54
C ALA A 214 -3.97 -20.00 -4.76
N LEU A 215 -3.62 -20.57 -5.92
CA LEU A 215 -3.74 -22.00 -6.18
C LEU A 215 -2.76 -22.78 -5.31
N ARG A 216 -1.51 -22.36 -5.24
CA ARG A 216 -0.46 -22.96 -4.41
C ARG A 216 -0.84 -23.01 -2.93
N ASP A 217 -1.35 -21.90 -2.39
CA ASP A 217 -1.84 -21.81 -1.00
C ASP A 217 -3.01 -22.80 -0.72
N ARG A 218 -3.84 -23.11 -1.75
CA ARG A 218 -4.94 -24.08 -1.63
C ARG A 218 -4.48 -25.53 -1.64
N VAL A 219 -3.40 -25.83 -2.35
CA VAL A 219 -2.87 -27.20 -2.51
C VAL A 219 -1.78 -27.51 -1.51
N GLY A 220 -1.38 -26.55 -0.67
CA GLY A 220 -0.37 -26.74 0.38
C GLY A 220 1.06 -26.86 -0.14
N LEU A 221 1.38 -26.28 -1.33
CA LEU A 221 2.70 -26.30 -1.98
C LEU A 221 3.51 -25.04 -1.67
#